data_185cd4609d3fad5f681bc49c34954ebc
#
_entry.id   185cd4609d3fad5f681bc49c34954ebc
#
_cell.length_a   1.000
_cell.length_b   1.000
_cell.length_c   1.000
_cell.angle_alpha   90.00
_cell.angle_beta   90.00
_cell.angle_gamma   90.00
#
_symmetry.space_group_name_H-M   'P 1'
#
loop_
_entity.id
_entity.type
_entity.pdbx_description
1 polymer ?
#
loop_
_entity_poly.entity_id
_entity_poly.type
_entity_poly.pdbx_seq_one_letter_code
_entity_poly.pdbx_strand_id
1 'polypeptide(L)'
;MLALLTADAAVPSAVRLPELARAAAEPGPVPLAGTYDGAHVLLLPAEPDPGDALRRVLAKADQAIGARGRLTLVAGPVARDPAGYATAFRVARGAAALRRASGRGGFVDVGRLGLSALLLETGTPDALRRFAADVLHAVAEHEERHGGDLLATLRAWLSAGCSTAAAADALVVHRNTVTYRLGRIEQLTGRGLRDSRVRLELELALTIREIVQAEAPG
;
A
#
# COMPACT_ATOMS: atom_id res chain seq x y z
N MET A 1 17.10 4.32 -8.54
CA MET A 1 15.81 3.94 -7.94
C MET A 1 15.77 4.43 -6.49
N LEU A 2 14.62 4.86 -6.01
CA LEU A 2 14.38 5.22 -4.61
C LEU A 2 13.81 4.01 -3.87
N ALA A 3 14.40 3.65 -2.73
CA ALA A 3 13.78 2.69 -1.82
C ALA A 3 13.41 3.37 -0.50
N LEU A 4 12.24 3.04 0.03
CA LEU A 4 11.66 3.63 1.22
C LEU A 4 11.39 2.57 2.27
N LEU A 5 12.05 2.64 3.43
CA LEU A 5 11.77 1.81 4.59
C LEU A 5 10.94 2.61 5.60
N THR A 6 9.79 2.08 5.96
CA THR A 6 8.86 2.71 6.92
C THR A 6 8.34 1.71 7.95
N ALA A 7 7.78 2.23 9.04
CA ALA A 7 7.01 1.51 10.04
C ALA A 7 5.64 2.19 10.27
N ASP A 8 4.80 1.64 11.13
CA ASP A 8 3.46 2.21 11.43
C ASP A 8 3.52 3.60 12.11
N ALA A 9 4.60 3.85 12.83
CA ALA A 9 4.91 5.18 13.35
C ALA A 9 6.21 5.69 12.72
N ALA A 10 7.26 5.92 13.49
CA ALA A 10 8.59 6.16 12.97
C ALA A 10 9.38 4.85 12.89
N VAL A 11 10.37 4.80 11.99
CA VAL A 11 11.29 3.66 11.95
C VAL A 11 12.01 3.56 13.30
N PRO A 12 11.98 2.38 13.97
CA PRO A 12 12.59 2.22 15.28
C PRO A 12 14.07 2.59 15.29
N SER A 13 14.55 3.23 16.34
CA SER A 13 15.96 3.68 16.48
C SER A 13 16.98 2.53 16.44
N ALA A 14 16.55 1.30 16.70
CA ALA A 14 17.36 0.10 16.52
C ALA A 14 17.73 -0.15 15.06
N VAL A 15 16.96 0.37 14.11
CA VAL A 15 17.21 0.26 12.66
C VAL A 15 18.15 1.39 12.24
N ARG A 16 19.44 1.08 12.13
CA ARG A 16 20.46 2.06 11.82
C ARG A 16 20.67 2.23 10.32
N LEU A 17 20.42 3.43 9.81
CA LEU A 17 20.54 3.76 8.38
C LEU A 17 21.91 3.39 7.78
N PRO A 18 23.09 3.64 8.43
CA PRO A 18 24.37 3.24 7.88
C PRO A 18 24.52 1.73 7.69
N GLU A 19 23.90 0.92 8.55
CA GLU A 19 23.92 -0.54 8.43
C GLU A 19 23.06 -1.03 7.28
N LEU A 20 21.92 -0.38 7.06
CA LEU A 20 21.04 -0.66 5.93
C LEU A 20 21.72 -0.30 4.60
N ALA A 21 22.37 0.87 4.55
CA ALA A 21 23.12 1.30 3.38
C ALA A 21 24.24 0.30 3.01
N ARG A 22 24.98 -0.21 4.00
CA ARG A 22 25.98 -1.27 3.77
C ARG A 22 25.34 -2.57 3.28
N ALA A 23 24.23 -2.99 3.86
CA ALA A 23 23.51 -4.18 3.43
C ALA A 23 22.99 -4.09 1.99
N ALA A 24 22.65 -2.89 1.55
CA ALA A 24 22.23 -2.62 0.18
C ALA A 24 23.41 -2.57 -0.80
N ALA A 25 24.64 -2.31 -0.30
CA ALA A 25 25.84 -2.14 -1.13
C ALA A 25 26.43 -3.45 -1.65
N GLU A 26 26.07 -4.60 -1.10
CA GLU A 26 26.71 -5.88 -1.45
C GLU A 26 26.05 -6.56 -2.66
N PRO A 27 26.76 -6.82 -3.78
CA PRO A 27 28.15 -6.41 -4.08
C PRO A 27 28.18 -5.11 -4.90
N GLY A 28 28.37 -3.96 -4.30
CA GLY A 28 28.42 -2.70 -5.07
C GLY A 28 28.67 -1.47 -4.23
N PRO A 29 28.55 -0.27 -4.83
CA PRO A 29 28.78 0.98 -4.11
C PRO A 29 27.70 1.22 -3.04
N VAL A 30 28.10 1.82 -1.94
CA VAL A 30 27.16 2.21 -0.86
C VAL A 30 26.16 3.25 -1.42
N PRO A 31 24.86 2.99 -1.32
CA PRO A 31 23.85 3.93 -1.80
C PRO A 31 23.83 5.21 -0.96
N LEU A 32 23.36 6.30 -1.56
CA LEU A 32 23.01 7.49 -0.81
C LEU A 32 21.85 7.15 0.11
N ALA A 33 21.95 7.54 1.37
CA ALA A 33 20.97 7.21 2.38
C ALA A 33 20.67 8.40 3.27
N GLY A 34 19.39 8.57 3.63
CA GLY A 34 18.94 9.64 4.50
C GLY A 34 17.65 9.29 5.21
N THR A 35 17.25 10.14 6.14
CA THR A 35 15.92 10.04 6.79
C THR A 35 15.10 11.23 6.35
N TYR A 36 13.90 10.97 5.89
CA TYR A 36 12.94 11.99 5.48
C TYR A 36 11.53 11.59 5.91
N ASP A 37 10.84 12.49 6.57
CA ASP A 37 9.47 12.32 7.05
C ASP A 37 9.24 10.99 7.81
N GLY A 38 10.13 10.71 8.77
CA GLY A 38 10.08 9.51 9.61
C GLY A 38 10.45 8.19 8.92
N ALA A 39 10.81 8.23 7.64
CA ALA A 39 11.21 7.06 6.87
C ALA A 39 12.71 7.08 6.54
N HIS A 40 13.33 5.91 6.42
CA HIS A 40 14.66 5.76 5.84
C HIS A 40 14.56 5.66 4.32
N VAL A 41 15.29 6.51 3.62
CA VAL A 41 15.35 6.58 2.16
C VAL A 41 16.72 6.14 1.69
N LEU A 42 16.75 5.22 0.73
CA LEU A 42 17.95 4.74 0.05
C LEU A 42 17.83 5.07 -1.44
N LEU A 43 18.86 5.64 -2.02
CA LEU A 43 18.97 5.87 -3.46
C LEU A 43 19.96 4.88 -4.04
N LEU A 44 19.44 3.92 -4.83
CA LEU A 44 20.22 2.86 -5.44
C LEU A 44 20.28 3.06 -6.96
N PRO A 45 21.34 2.55 -7.63
CA PRO A 45 21.32 2.35 -9.07
C PRO A 45 20.11 1.50 -9.46
N ALA A 46 19.57 1.74 -10.65
CA ALA A 46 18.45 0.94 -11.16
C ALA A 46 18.92 -0.37 -11.81
N GLU A 47 20.15 -0.40 -12.24
CA GLU A 47 20.80 -1.54 -12.90
C GLU A 47 22.14 -1.88 -12.19
N PRO A 48 22.37 -3.16 -11.88
CA PRO A 48 21.44 -4.28 -11.98
C PRO A 48 20.24 -4.13 -11.02
N ASP A 49 19.17 -4.89 -11.25
CA ASP A 49 17.96 -4.87 -10.40
C ASP A 49 18.34 -5.03 -8.91
N PRO A 50 18.07 -4.02 -8.07
CA PRO A 50 18.44 -4.06 -6.67
C PRO A 50 17.48 -4.86 -5.79
N GLY A 51 16.55 -5.61 -6.34
CA GLY A 51 15.51 -6.34 -5.59
C GLY A 51 16.08 -7.23 -4.50
N ASP A 52 17.13 -8.00 -4.78
CA ASP A 52 17.77 -8.86 -3.79
C ASP A 52 18.51 -8.07 -2.71
N ALA A 53 19.17 -6.96 -3.09
CA ALA A 53 19.79 -6.06 -2.15
C ALA A 53 18.76 -5.48 -1.17
N LEU A 54 17.61 -5.06 -1.67
CA LEU A 54 16.51 -4.52 -0.86
C LEU A 54 15.89 -5.57 0.06
N ARG A 55 15.77 -6.82 -0.37
CA ARG A 55 15.33 -7.92 0.50
C ARG A 55 16.30 -8.16 1.65
N ARG A 56 17.62 -8.07 1.41
CA ARG A 56 18.63 -8.14 2.50
C ARG A 56 18.50 -6.96 3.47
N VAL A 57 18.25 -5.75 2.96
CA VAL A 57 17.99 -4.56 3.79
C VAL A 57 16.81 -4.80 4.73
N LEU A 58 15.70 -5.29 4.21
CA LEU A 58 14.52 -5.58 5.02
C LEU A 58 14.80 -6.67 6.07
N ALA A 59 15.46 -7.76 5.68
CA ALA A 59 15.81 -8.83 6.60
C ALA A 59 16.70 -8.34 7.75
N LYS A 60 17.66 -7.47 7.46
CA LYS A 60 18.52 -6.86 8.48
C LYS A 60 17.76 -5.91 9.39
N ALA A 61 16.85 -5.11 8.84
CA ALA A 61 15.99 -4.22 9.62
C ALA A 61 15.04 -5.00 10.54
N ASP A 62 14.40 -6.06 10.04
CA ASP A 62 13.56 -6.96 10.83
C ASP A 62 14.35 -7.64 11.97
N GLN A 63 15.58 -8.05 11.69
CA GLN A 63 16.49 -8.61 12.71
C GLN A 63 16.80 -7.59 13.80
N ALA A 64 17.05 -6.33 13.45
CA ALA A 64 17.39 -5.27 14.41
C ALA A 64 16.24 -4.99 15.39
N ILE A 65 14.99 -5.17 14.98
CA ILE A 65 13.81 -4.97 15.85
C ILE A 65 13.28 -6.26 16.49
N GLY A 66 13.89 -7.41 16.15
CA GLY A 66 13.46 -8.72 16.69
C GLY A 66 12.06 -9.14 16.24
N ALA A 67 11.50 -8.55 15.19
CA ALA A 67 10.13 -8.82 14.73
C ALA A 67 10.03 -8.73 13.20
N ARG A 68 9.53 -9.80 12.58
CA ARG A 68 9.26 -9.84 11.14
C ARG A 68 7.90 -9.21 10.81
N GLY A 69 7.82 -8.56 9.66
CA GLY A 69 6.56 -8.06 9.11
C GLY A 69 6.01 -6.79 9.78
N ARG A 70 6.79 -6.09 10.60
CA ARG A 70 6.45 -4.78 11.18
C ARG A 70 7.01 -3.61 10.36
N LEU A 71 7.98 -3.88 9.52
CA LEU A 71 8.57 -2.90 8.62
C LEU A 71 8.10 -3.12 7.20
N THR A 72 7.95 -2.04 6.46
CA THR A 72 7.64 -2.07 5.03
C THR A 72 8.79 -1.42 4.28
N LEU A 73 9.37 -2.15 3.33
CA LEU A 73 10.36 -1.64 2.41
C LEU A 73 9.76 -1.60 1.01
N VAL A 74 9.76 -0.43 0.40
CA VAL A 74 9.22 -0.22 -0.94
C VAL A 74 10.37 0.07 -1.91
N ALA A 75 10.45 -0.72 -2.97
CA ALA A 75 11.18 -0.35 -4.17
C ALA A 75 10.31 0.60 -4.99
N GLY A 76 10.67 1.88 -4.99
CA GLY A 76 9.97 2.93 -5.72
C GLY A 76 10.30 2.91 -7.22
N PRO A 77 9.66 3.78 -8.01
CA PRO A 77 9.96 3.90 -9.43
C PRO A 77 11.37 4.47 -9.65
N VAL A 78 11.90 4.24 -10.85
CA VAL A 78 13.19 4.78 -11.27
C VAL A 78 13.03 6.26 -11.58
N ALA A 79 13.67 7.12 -10.79
CA ALA A 79 13.80 8.54 -11.12
C ALA A 79 14.99 8.74 -12.06
N ARG A 80 14.81 9.44 -13.18
CA ARG A 80 15.84 9.73 -14.18
C ARG A 80 16.45 11.12 -14.04
N ASP A 81 15.79 11.97 -13.26
CA ASP A 81 16.19 13.35 -12.99
C ASP A 81 15.80 13.75 -11.55
N PRO A 82 16.32 14.86 -11.03
CA PRO A 82 16.00 15.33 -9.68
C PRO A 82 14.51 15.58 -9.42
N ALA A 83 13.74 16.03 -10.41
CA ALA A 83 12.31 16.28 -10.26
C ALA A 83 11.52 14.97 -10.06
N GLY A 84 11.98 13.88 -10.68
CA GLY A 84 11.40 12.55 -10.54
C GLY A 84 11.48 11.98 -9.13
N TYR A 85 12.40 12.43 -8.27
CA TYR A 85 12.52 11.92 -6.89
C TYR A 85 11.32 12.27 -6.02
N ALA A 86 10.73 13.45 -6.19
CA ALA A 86 9.52 13.83 -5.44
C ALA A 86 8.34 12.92 -5.78
N THR A 87 8.17 12.59 -7.06
CA THR A 87 7.16 11.62 -7.52
C THR A 87 7.46 10.22 -7.03
N ALA A 88 8.71 9.76 -7.15
CA ALA A 88 9.13 8.45 -6.66
C ALA A 88 8.88 8.29 -5.15
N PHE A 89 9.13 9.34 -4.37
CA PHE A 89 8.86 9.35 -2.94
C PHE A 89 7.36 9.26 -2.63
N ARG A 90 6.50 10.05 -3.31
CA ARG A 90 5.04 9.98 -3.12
C ARG A 90 4.49 8.59 -3.45
N VAL A 91 4.90 8.04 -4.59
CA VAL A 91 4.50 6.69 -5.02
C VAL A 91 4.93 5.65 -3.99
N ALA A 92 6.18 5.70 -3.53
CA ALA A 92 6.70 4.77 -2.53
C ALA A 92 5.96 4.90 -1.18
N ARG A 93 5.64 6.12 -0.73
CA ARG A 93 4.81 6.35 0.47
C ARG A 93 3.41 5.76 0.34
N GLY A 94 2.75 6.01 -0.79
CA GLY A 94 1.43 5.45 -1.07
C GLY A 94 1.45 3.93 -1.04
N ALA A 95 2.43 3.31 -1.68
CA ALA A 95 2.61 1.86 -1.68
C ALA A 95 2.90 1.29 -0.27
N ALA A 96 3.73 1.99 0.53
CA ALA A 96 3.98 1.62 1.91
C ALA A 96 2.71 1.65 2.76
N ALA A 97 1.89 2.68 2.56
CA ALA A 97 0.61 2.83 3.25
C ALA A 97 -0.36 1.70 2.91
N LEU A 98 -0.52 1.37 1.62
CA LEU A 98 -1.32 0.23 1.17
C LEU A 98 -0.89 -1.07 1.84
N ARG A 99 0.41 -1.31 1.90
CA ARG A 99 0.93 -2.53 2.50
C ARG A 99 0.63 -2.61 3.99
N ARG A 100 0.81 -1.50 4.72
CA ARG A 100 0.52 -1.41 6.15
C ARG A 100 -0.97 -1.57 6.46
N ALA A 101 -1.84 -0.96 5.65
CA ALA A 101 -3.30 -1.10 5.81
C ALA A 101 -3.79 -2.55 5.70
N SER A 102 -3.01 -3.43 5.04
CA SER A 102 -3.27 -4.88 5.05
C SER A 102 -2.85 -5.59 6.34
N GLY A 103 -2.36 -4.87 7.36
CA GLY A 103 -1.85 -5.43 8.61
C GLY A 103 -0.53 -6.20 8.44
N ARG A 104 0.15 -6.05 7.29
CA ARG A 104 1.38 -6.80 6.97
C ARG A 104 2.45 -5.85 6.48
N GLY A 105 3.62 -5.89 7.10
CA GLY A 105 4.84 -5.31 6.54
C GLY A 105 5.41 -6.20 5.42
N GLY A 106 6.61 -5.89 4.98
CA GLY A 106 7.35 -6.67 4.01
C GLY A 106 7.87 -5.86 2.83
N PHE A 107 8.32 -6.55 1.80
CA PHE A 107 8.84 -5.94 0.58
C PHE A 107 7.73 -5.66 -0.42
N VAL A 108 7.69 -4.45 -0.95
CA VAL A 108 6.78 -4.02 -2.02
C VAL A 108 7.61 -3.51 -3.19
N ASP A 109 7.38 -4.10 -4.35
CA ASP A 109 7.91 -3.60 -5.62
C ASP A 109 6.80 -2.81 -6.33
N VAL A 110 7.04 -1.52 -6.54
CA VAL A 110 6.07 -0.64 -7.19
C VAL A 110 5.76 -1.11 -8.62
N GLY A 111 6.73 -1.71 -9.31
CA GLY A 111 6.51 -2.28 -10.63
C GLY A 111 5.45 -3.38 -10.66
N ARG A 112 5.13 -3.99 -9.51
CA ARG A 112 4.10 -5.02 -9.37
C ARG A 112 2.72 -4.50 -8.94
N LEU A 113 2.59 -3.21 -8.62
CA LEU A 113 1.31 -2.60 -8.25
C LEU A 113 0.39 -2.37 -9.45
N GLY A 114 0.85 -2.69 -10.67
CA GLY A 114 0.04 -2.60 -11.88
C GLY A 114 -0.57 -1.21 -12.07
N LEU A 115 -1.86 -1.16 -12.35
CA LEU A 115 -2.60 0.08 -12.61
C LEU A 115 -2.55 1.08 -11.44
N SER A 116 -2.46 0.59 -10.20
CA SER A 116 -2.37 1.44 -9.00
C SER A 116 -1.10 2.30 -9.00
N ALA A 117 0.03 1.80 -9.51
CA ALA A 117 1.26 2.59 -9.63
C ALA A 117 1.10 3.74 -10.63
N LEU A 118 0.44 3.50 -11.77
CA LEU A 118 0.15 4.55 -12.77
C LEU A 118 -0.74 5.65 -12.17
N LEU A 119 -1.73 5.30 -11.38
CA LEU A 119 -2.59 6.28 -10.71
C LEU A 119 -1.79 7.16 -9.72
N LEU A 120 -0.84 6.57 -9.00
CA LEU A 120 0.04 7.29 -8.09
C LEU A 120 1.02 8.22 -8.82
N GLU A 121 1.43 7.85 -10.04
CA GLU A 121 2.33 8.66 -10.86
C GLU A 121 1.63 9.83 -11.56
N THR A 122 0.41 9.61 -12.07
CA THR A 122 -0.28 10.54 -12.97
C THR A 122 -1.39 11.35 -12.31
N GLY A 123 -2.00 10.82 -11.25
CA GLY A 123 -3.13 11.46 -10.57
C GLY A 123 -2.69 12.57 -9.61
N THR A 124 -3.39 13.70 -9.63
CA THR A 124 -3.26 14.66 -8.53
C THR A 124 -3.95 14.11 -7.29
N PRO A 125 -3.39 14.31 -6.07
CA PRO A 125 -3.99 13.81 -4.84
C PRO A 125 -5.47 14.19 -4.68
N ASP A 126 -5.86 15.40 -5.09
CA ASP A 126 -7.24 15.87 -4.98
C ASP A 126 -8.19 15.20 -5.98
N ALA A 127 -7.74 14.91 -7.19
CA ALA A 127 -8.54 14.17 -8.16
C ALA A 127 -8.76 12.72 -7.71
N LEU A 128 -7.71 12.08 -7.20
CA LEU A 128 -7.80 10.73 -6.66
C LEU A 128 -8.72 10.66 -5.43
N ARG A 129 -8.61 11.63 -4.51
CA ARG A 129 -9.49 11.73 -3.34
C ARG A 129 -10.95 11.86 -3.75
N ARG A 130 -11.26 12.80 -4.67
CA ARG A 130 -12.63 12.98 -5.15
C ARG A 130 -13.18 11.71 -5.78
N PHE A 131 -12.43 11.08 -6.67
CA PHE A 131 -12.84 9.83 -7.29
C PHE A 131 -13.17 8.75 -6.24
N ALA A 132 -12.30 8.52 -5.28
CA ALA A 132 -12.53 7.52 -4.24
C ALA A 132 -13.73 7.88 -3.35
N ALA A 133 -13.88 9.17 -3.01
CA ALA A 133 -15.02 9.65 -2.24
C ALA A 133 -16.33 9.43 -3.01
N ASP A 134 -16.39 9.82 -4.28
CA ASP A 134 -17.60 9.70 -5.11
C ASP A 134 -18.04 8.24 -5.27
N VAL A 135 -17.08 7.35 -5.55
CA VAL A 135 -17.36 5.92 -5.78
C VAL A 135 -17.79 5.20 -4.50
N LEU A 136 -17.20 5.55 -3.35
CA LEU A 136 -17.43 4.86 -2.07
C LEU A 136 -18.41 5.59 -1.15
N HIS A 137 -18.87 6.80 -1.51
CA HIS A 137 -19.67 7.68 -0.65
C HIS A 137 -20.84 6.96 0.02
N ALA A 138 -21.71 6.33 -0.76
CA ALA A 138 -22.92 5.69 -0.26
C ALA A 138 -22.64 4.58 0.77
N VAL A 139 -21.54 3.83 0.57
CA VAL A 139 -21.14 2.76 1.48
C VAL A 139 -20.51 3.34 2.73
N ALA A 140 -19.61 4.32 2.59
CA ALA A 140 -18.94 4.98 3.71
C ALA A 140 -19.93 5.69 4.62
N GLU A 141 -20.84 6.48 4.06
CA GLU A 141 -21.89 7.18 4.78
C GLU A 141 -22.84 6.22 5.51
N HIS A 142 -23.13 5.06 4.91
CA HIS A 142 -23.93 4.04 5.57
C HIS A 142 -23.19 3.45 6.79
N GLU A 143 -21.89 3.15 6.66
CA GLU A 143 -21.09 2.66 7.79
C GLU A 143 -20.98 3.68 8.92
N GLU A 144 -20.78 4.96 8.60
CA GLU A 144 -20.73 6.04 9.60
C GLU A 144 -22.02 6.15 10.42
N ARG A 145 -23.17 5.97 9.76
CA ARG A 145 -24.49 6.10 10.42
C ARG A 145 -24.97 4.84 11.14
N HIS A 146 -24.64 3.67 10.64
CA HIS A 146 -25.22 2.41 11.12
C HIS A 146 -24.21 1.41 11.66
N GLY A 147 -22.93 1.76 11.53
CA GLY A 147 -21.84 0.82 11.78
C GLY A 147 -21.76 -0.29 10.71
N GLY A 148 -20.85 -1.19 10.90
CA GLY A 148 -20.67 -2.35 10.03
C GLY A 148 -19.30 -2.33 9.32
N ASP A 149 -19.02 -3.42 8.60
CA ASP A 149 -17.73 -3.66 7.94
C ASP A 149 -17.95 -3.89 6.43
N LEU A 150 -18.73 -3.04 5.76
CA LEU A 150 -19.04 -3.20 4.34
C LEU A 150 -17.81 -2.99 3.47
N LEU A 151 -17.04 -1.92 3.74
CA LEU A 151 -15.81 -1.62 3.00
C LEU A 151 -14.73 -2.67 3.26
N ALA A 152 -14.58 -3.12 4.51
CA ALA A 152 -13.67 -4.21 4.84
C ALA A 152 -14.08 -5.52 4.15
N THR A 153 -15.39 -5.79 4.07
CA THR A 153 -15.93 -6.97 3.38
C THR A 153 -15.69 -6.90 1.87
N LEU A 154 -15.95 -5.74 1.26
CA LEU A 154 -15.69 -5.50 -0.17
C LEU A 154 -14.24 -5.72 -0.51
N ARG A 155 -13.33 -5.18 0.30
CA ARG A 155 -11.90 -5.37 0.14
C ARG A 155 -11.49 -6.84 0.23
N ALA A 156 -11.89 -7.52 1.29
CA ALA A 156 -11.55 -8.93 1.47
C ALA A 156 -12.06 -9.78 0.30
N TRP A 157 -13.26 -9.50 -0.19
CA TRP A 157 -13.86 -10.21 -1.31
C TRP A 157 -13.11 -9.96 -2.63
N LEU A 158 -12.77 -8.71 -2.96
CA LEU A 158 -11.98 -8.38 -4.14
C LEU A 158 -10.57 -9.00 -4.07
N SER A 159 -9.89 -8.89 -2.92
CA SER A 159 -8.57 -9.50 -2.70
C SER A 159 -8.57 -11.02 -2.77
N ALA A 160 -9.71 -11.64 -2.47
CA ALA A 160 -9.91 -13.09 -2.57
C ALA A 160 -10.35 -13.55 -3.98
N GLY A 161 -10.14 -12.73 -5.02
CA GLY A 161 -10.56 -13.05 -6.38
C GLY A 161 -12.09 -13.19 -6.53
N CYS A 162 -12.84 -12.41 -5.77
CA CYS A 162 -14.31 -12.44 -5.71
C CYS A 162 -14.89 -13.75 -5.13
N SER A 163 -14.11 -14.46 -4.33
CA SER A 163 -14.58 -15.66 -3.61
C SER A 163 -15.20 -15.28 -2.28
N THR A 164 -16.52 -15.51 -2.14
CA THR A 164 -17.25 -15.28 -0.89
C THR A 164 -16.76 -16.17 0.25
N ALA A 165 -16.37 -17.41 -0.05
CA ALA A 165 -15.84 -18.34 0.95
C ALA A 165 -14.48 -17.85 1.49
N ALA A 166 -13.52 -17.56 0.59
CA ALA A 166 -12.20 -17.08 0.99
C ALA A 166 -12.26 -15.72 1.72
N ALA A 167 -13.20 -14.83 1.33
CA ALA A 167 -13.42 -13.59 2.05
C ALA A 167 -13.99 -13.82 3.46
N ALA A 168 -14.89 -14.79 3.62
CA ALA A 168 -15.46 -15.16 4.92
C ALA A 168 -14.39 -15.71 5.86
N ASP A 169 -13.52 -16.57 5.34
CA ASP A 169 -12.38 -17.12 6.10
C ASP A 169 -11.40 -15.98 6.52
N ALA A 170 -11.09 -15.05 5.62
CA ALA A 170 -10.21 -13.93 5.89
C ALA A 170 -10.76 -12.96 6.95
N LEU A 171 -12.08 -12.80 7.01
CA LEU A 171 -12.78 -11.92 7.95
C LEU A 171 -13.24 -12.64 9.23
N VAL A 172 -13.06 -13.95 9.31
CA VAL A 172 -13.53 -14.79 10.43
C VAL A 172 -15.04 -14.62 10.66
N VAL A 173 -15.83 -14.66 9.57
CA VAL A 173 -17.29 -14.56 9.61
C VAL A 173 -17.94 -15.67 8.79
N HIS A 174 -19.25 -15.90 8.96
CA HIS A 174 -19.96 -16.85 8.13
C HIS A 174 -20.14 -16.32 6.70
N ARG A 175 -20.09 -17.21 5.69
CA ARG A 175 -20.24 -16.84 4.27
C ARG A 175 -21.54 -16.08 3.97
N ASN A 176 -22.61 -16.37 4.69
CA ASN A 176 -23.89 -15.67 4.54
C ASN A 176 -23.79 -14.20 4.94
N THR A 177 -22.95 -13.88 5.95
CA THR A 177 -22.66 -12.50 6.35
C THR A 177 -21.98 -11.73 5.23
N VAL A 178 -20.99 -12.36 4.57
CA VAL A 178 -20.32 -11.75 3.40
C VAL A 178 -21.34 -11.55 2.26
N THR A 179 -22.15 -12.55 1.94
CA THR A 179 -23.17 -12.45 0.89
C THR A 179 -24.17 -11.33 1.20
N TYR A 180 -24.65 -11.24 2.44
CA TYR A 180 -25.56 -10.17 2.87
C TYR A 180 -24.92 -8.78 2.73
N ARG A 181 -23.67 -8.63 3.21
CA ARG A 181 -22.93 -7.36 3.12
C ARG A 181 -22.67 -6.94 1.68
N LEU A 182 -22.30 -7.85 0.79
CA LEU A 182 -22.14 -7.57 -0.64
C LEU A 182 -23.45 -7.14 -1.29
N GLY A 183 -24.55 -7.83 -1.01
CA GLY A 183 -25.89 -7.42 -1.47
C GLY A 183 -26.28 -6.03 -0.94
N ARG A 184 -25.89 -5.69 0.29
CA ARG A 184 -26.10 -4.34 0.83
C ARG A 184 -25.29 -3.28 0.09
N ILE A 185 -24.03 -3.59 -0.29
CA ILE A 185 -23.21 -2.70 -1.11
C ILE A 185 -23.85 -2.47 -2.48
N GLU A 186 -24.37 -3.51 -3.15
CA GLU A 186 -25.08 -3.37 -4.42
C GLU A 186 -26.31 -2.47 -4.29
N GLN A 187 -27.08 -2.62 -3.22
CA GLN A 187 -28.24 -1.76 -2.95
C GLN A 187 -27.85 -0.30 -2.72
N LEU A 188 -26.80 -0.03 -1.93
CA LEU A 188 -26.35 1.31 -1.61
C LEU A 188 -25.74 2.04 -2.81
N THR A 189 -24.97 1.31 -3.62
CA THR A 189 -24.30 1.89 -4.79
C THR A 189 -25.20 1.90 -6.04
N GLY A 190 -26.27 1.13 -6.07
CA GLY A 190 -27.07 0.89 -7.28
C GLY A 190 -26.31 0.14 -8.38
N ARG A 191 -25.18 -0.51 -8.06
CA ARG A 191 -24.23 -1.09 -9.02
C ARG A 191 -24.03 -2.57 -8.74
N GLY A 192 -24.11 -3.39 -9.77
CA GLY A 192 -23.97 -4.85 -9.64
C GLY A 192 -22.51 -5.29 -9.56
N LEU A 193 -22.15 -6.03 -8.52
CA LEU A 193 -20.77 -6.54 -8.32
C LEU A 193 -20.39 -7.66 -9.30
N ARG A 194 -21.33 -8.15 -10.12
CA ARG A 194 -21.03 -9.08 -11.21
C ARG A 194 -20.37 -8.41 -12.40
N ASP A 195 -20.57 -7.10 -12.58
CA ASP A 195 -19.90 -6.33 -13.62
C ASP A 195 -18.41 -6.12 -13.27
N SER A 196 -17.55 -6.55 -14.17
CA SER A 196 -16.10 -6.41 -13.99
C SER A 196 -15.63 -4.95 -13.99
N ARG A 197 -16.34 -4.06 -14.68
CA ARG A 197 -16.02 -2.61 -14.67
C ARG A 197 -16.33 -2.01 -13.31
N VAL A 198 -17.46 -2.38 -12.72
CA VAL A 198 -17.84 -1.94 -11.37
C VAL A 198 -16.82 -2.43 -10.34
N ARG A 199 -16.41 -3.70 -10.43
CA ARG A 199 -15.38 -4.24 -9.54
C ARG A 199 -14.06 -3.48 -9.66
N LEU A 200 -13.61 -3.21 -10.89
CA LEU A 200 -12.38 -2.45 -11.12
C LEU A 200 -12.46 -1.05 -10.50
N GLU A 201 -13.56 -0.33 -10.70
CA GLU A 201 -13.73 1.00 -10.12
C GLU A 201 -13.74 0.97 -8.59
N LEU A 202 -14.43 0.01 -7.99
CA LEU A 202 -14.47 -0.17 -6.53
C LEU A 202 -13.10 -0.53 -5.97
N GLU A 203 -12.36 -1.41 -6.63
CA GLU A 203 -10.99 -1.79 -6.25
C GLU A 203 -10.05 -0.60 -6.31
N LEU A 204 -10.11 0.19 -7.39
CA LEU A 204 -9.35 1.43 -7.53
C LEU A 204 -9.69 2.45 -6.44
N ALA A 205 -10.99 2.64 -6.17
CA ALA A 205 -11.44 3.59 -5.16
C ALA A 205 -11.01 3.19 -3.74
N LEU A 206 -11.10 1.90 -3.40
CA LEU A 206 -10.59 1.37 -2.13
C LEU A 206 -9.07 1.55 -2.01
N THR A 207 -8.34 1.26 -3.09
CA THR A 207 -6.88 1.43 -3.15
C THR A 207 -6.48 2.89 -2.92
N ILE A 208 -7.16 3.82 -3.61
CA ILE A 208 -6.92 5.27 -3.46
C ILE A 208 -7.28 5.74 -2.05
N ARG A 209 -8.42 5.30 -1.50
CA ARG A 209 -8.83 5.65 -0.12
C ARG A 209 -7.76 5.28 0.90
N GLU A 210 -7.15 4.12 0.79
CA GLU A 210 -6.05 3.70 1.68
C GLU A 210 -4.81 4.57 1.55
N ILE A 211 -4.44 4.89 0.30
CA ILE A 211 -3.32 5.79 0.04
C ILE A 211 -3.57 7.17 0.65
N VAL A 212 -4.78 7.69 0.49
CA VAL A 212 -5.16 9.03 0.95
C VAL A 212 -5.28 9.09 2.47
N GLN A 213 -5.84 8.07 3.10
CA GLN A 213 -5.95 8.03 4.57
C GLN A 213 -4.59 7.91 5.27
N ALA A 214 -3.58 7.36 4.58
CA ALA A 214 -2.23 7.31 5.07
C ALA A 214 -1.47 8.66 4.99
N GLU A 215 -1.97 9.63 4.22
CA GLU A 215 -1.40 10.97 4.10
C GLU A 215 -1.95 11.98 5.12
N ALA A 216 -2.96 11.61 5.92
CA ALA A 216 -3.44 12.49 6.98
C ALA A 216 -2.46 12.43 8.17
N PRO A 217 -1.74 13.53 8.47
CA PRO A 217 -0.96 13.58 9.70
C PRO A 217 -1.93 13.57 10.88
N GLY A 218 -1.73 12.65 11.81
CA GLY A 218 -2.29 12.72 13.14
C GLY A 218 -1.56 13.77 13.94
#